data_188e83fa637c057a64997baf36eaddc2
#
_entry.id   188e83fa637c057a64997baf36eaddc2
#
_cell.length_a   1.000
_cell.length_b   1.000
_cell.length_c   1.000
_cell.angle_alpha   90.00
_cell.angle_beta   90.00
_cell.angle_gamma   90.00
#
_symmetry.space_group_name_H-M   'P 1'
#
loop_
_entity.id
_entity.type
_entity.pdbx_description
1 polymer ?
#
loop_
_entity_poly.entity_id
_entity_poly.type
_entity_poly.pdbx_seq_one_letter_code
_entity_poly.pdbx_strand_id
1 'polypeptide(L)'
;MSILSWDDFEDDAKDTSVAVKPAPVKAPQTDSAPLVSAAPAPEAPVADAKPAVSAPAQPAAGSAVERAADALNHLDVAPGLEELEMGAGRVQVDDKAMINCRADLNQLVPFKYEWAWQKYLDGCANHWMPQEVNMTADISLWKSDTGLTEDERLIIMRSLGFFSTADSLVANNLVLALYRHITNPECRQYLLRQAFEEAIHTHAYQYCIQSLGMDEGEVFNMYREVPSVARKAAWGLKYTQSLGDPTFNTGTPEADQTLLRNLIAFYCVLEGIFFYCGFTQILSMGRRNKMTGVAEQFQYILRDESMHLNFGIDMINQIKIENPHLWTKEFQQEVTQMILEGALLEIEYARDTMPRGVLGMNAAMMEEYLKFIANRRLIQLGLPEQYVGVTNPFSWMSEMMDLRKEKNFFETRVTDYQTGGALNW
;
A
#
# COMPACT_ATOMS: atom_id res chain seq x y z
N MET A 1 36.59 13.62 23.30
CA MET A 1 35.28 13.29 22.75
C MET A 1 34.58 12.48 23.82
N SER A 2 33.71 13.14 24.56
CA SER A 2 32.97 12.58 25.69
C SER A 2 31.68 11.98 25.15
N ILE A 3 31.44 10.71 25.45
CA ILE A 3 30.22 9.99 25.14
C ILE A 3 29.22 10.39 26.21
N LEU A 4 28.12 11.06 25.82
CA LEU A 4 27.00 11.39 26.70
C LEU A 4 26.28 10.09 27.11
N SER A 5 26.12 9.91 28.43
CA SER A 5 25.39 8.80 29.04
C SER A 5 23.90 9.17 29.14
N TRP A 6 23.02 8.15 29.14
CA TRP A 6 21.57 8.30 29.28
C TRP A 6 21.12 8.91 30.65
N ASP A 7 22.04 9.04 31.58
CA ASP A 7 21.74 9.54 32.95
C ASP A 7 21.77 11.09 33.05
N ASP A 8 22.05 11.82 31.96
CA ASP A 8 22.17 13.28 31.97
C ASP A 8 20.82 14.03 31.72
N PHE A 9 19.66 13.34 31.74
CA PHE A 9 18.36 13.94 31.41
C PHE A 9 17.33 13.90 32.58
N GLU A 10 17.74 13.63 33.82
CA GLU A 10 16.89 13.81 34.99
C GLU A 10 17.34 15.04 35.75
N ASP A 11 16.77 16.20 35.46
CA ASP A 11 16.43 17.29 36.43
C ASP A 11 15.97 18.52 35.64
N ASP A 12 14.67 18.68 35.53
CA ASP A 12 13.93 19.96 35.57
C ASP A 12 12.42 19.74 35.25
N ALA A 13 11.70 19.20 36.22
CA ALA A 13 10.24 19.28 36.21
C ALA A 13 9.76 19.52 37.66
N LYS A 14 9.76 20.77 38.09
CA LYS A 14 9.02 21.20 39.28
C LYS A 14 7.63 21.69 38.90
N ASP A 15 6.67 20.83 39.28
CA ASP A 15 5.47 21.12 40.04
C ASP A 15 4.41 22.08 39.47
N THR A 16 3.36 21.48 38.88
CA THR A 16 1.98 21.91 39.12
C THR A 16 1.04 20.70 38.93
N SER A 17 0.87 19.92 40.01
CA SER A 17 -0.14 18.86 40.09
C SER A 17 -1.47 19.40 40.55
N VAL A 18 -2.48 19.45 39.70
CA VAL A 18 -3.88 19.43 40.08
C VAL A 18 -4.38 17.99 39.93
N ALA A 19 -4.56 17.34 41.08
CA ALA A 19 -5.04 15.97 41.14
C ALA A 19 -6.55 15.91 40.86
N VAL A 20 -6.95 15.31 39.74
CA VAL A 20 -8.31 14.85 39.49
C VAL A 20 -8.36 13.36 39.88
N LYS A 21 -9.09 13.02 40.95
CA LYS A 21 -9.37 11.63 41.34
C LYS A 21 -10.30 10.97 40.29
N PRO A 22 -9.98 9.79 39.78
CA PRO A 22 -10.94 9.02 39.00
C PRO A 22 -11.99 8.37 39.93
N ALA A 23 -13.25 8.41 39.47
CA ALA A 23 -14.37 7.73 40.12
C ALA A 23 -14.23 6.20 39.92
N PRO A 24 -14.70 5.36 40.88
CA PRO A 24 -14.56 3.92 40.83
C PRO A 24 -15.52 3.32 39.81
N VAL A 25 -14.97 2.57 38.84
CA VAL A 25 -15.72 1.73 37.90
C VAL A 25 -16.22 0.50 38.62
N LYS A 26 -17.54 0.30 38.70
CA LYS A 26 -18.18 -0.92 39.19
C LYS A 26 -17.95 -2.07 38.23
N ALA A 27 -17.35 -3.16 38.70
CA ALA A 27 -17.27 -4.43 37.98
C ALA A 27 -18.66 -5.06 37.80
N PRO A 28 -18.93 -5.71 36.66
CA PRO A 28 -20.18 -6.45 36.46
C PRO A 28 -20.22 -7.70 37.32
N GLN A 29 -21.31 -7.86 38.06
CA GLN A 29 -21.61 -9.08 38.83
C GLN A 29 -21.99 -10.19 37.85
N THR A 30 -21.30 -11.31 37.89
CA THR A 30 -21.70 -12.56 37.24
C THR A 30 -22.67 -13.32 38.14
N ASP A 31 -23.92 -13.42 37.69
CA ASP A 31 -24.91 -14.33 38.28
C ASP A 31 -24.51 -15.78 37.96
N SER A 32 -24.18 -16.52 39.00
CA SER A 32 -23.96 -17.96 38.96
C SER A 32 -25.29 -18.70 39.12
N ALA A 33 -25.72 -19.41 38.06
CA ALA A 33 -26.83 -20.35 38.14
C ALA A 33 -26.39 -21.65 38.85
N PRO A 34 -27.31 -22.33 39.58
CA PRO A 34 -26.94 -23.49 40.39
C PRO A 34 -26.73 -24.75 39.56
N LEU A 35 -25.69 -25.52 39.92
CA LEU A 35 -25.41 -26.84 39.42
C LEU A 35 -26.50 -27.84 39.79
N VAL A 36 -27.16 -28.42 38.79
CA VAL A 36 -28.09 -29.57 38.95
C VAL A 36 -27.25 -30.85 38.98
N SER A 37 -27.38 -31.57 40.11
CA SER A 37 -26.78 -32.87 40.36
C SER A 37 -27.36 -33.93 39.39
N ALA A 38 -26.52 -34.58 38.64
CA ALA A 38 -26.90 -35.73 37.79
C ALA A 38 -26.82 -37.05 38.61
N ALA A 39 -27.86 -37.82 38.55
CA ALA A 39 -27.99 -39.17 39.16
C ALA A 39 -27.07 -40.18 38.44
N PRO A 40 -26.66 -41.27 39.12
CA PRO A 40 -25.76 -42.25 38.55
C PRO A 40 -26.45 -43.20 37.52
N ALA A 41 -25.72 -43.50 36.45
CA ALA A 41 -26.13 -44.46 35.41
C ALA A 41 -25.94 -45.90 35.90
N PRO A 42 -26.72 -46.87 35.41
CA PRO A 42 -26.65 -48.26 35.82
C PRO A 42 -25.44 -49.03 35.28
N GLU A 43 -24.93 -49.92 36.06
CA GLU A 43 -23.80 -50.83 35.72
C GLU A 43 -24.17 -51.80 34.57
N ALA A 44 -23.24 -51.94 33.59
CA ALA A 44 -23.30 -52.94 32.54
C ALA A 44 -22.54 -54.21 32.95
N PRO A 45 -22.92 -55.38 32.45
CA PRO A 45 -22.39 -56.65 32.95
C PRO A 45 -20.96 -56.95 32.52
N VAL A 46 -20.22 -57.57 33.41
CA VAL A 46 -18.82 -58.03 33.24
C VAL A 46 -18.77 -59.16 32.21
N ALA A 47 -18.00 -58.96 31.13
CA ALA A 47 -17.65 -59.99 30.17
C ALA A 47 -16.22 -60.47 30.42
N ASP A 48 -16.04 -61.80 30.39
CA ASP A 48 -14.83 -62.57 30.69
C ASP A 48 -13.59 -62.11 29.94
N ALA A 49 -12.51 -61.90 30.67
CA ALA A 49 -11.21 -61.51 30.17
C ALA A 49 -10.47 -62.68 29.53
N LYS A 50 -10.16 -62.60 28.25
CA LYS A 50 -9.08 -63.36 27.62
C LYS A 50 -7.69 -62.79 28.01
N PRO A 51 -6.65 -63.57 28.15
CA PRO A 51 -5.33 -63.10 28.55
C PRO A 51 -4.73 -62.18 27.47
N ALA A 52 -4.35 -60.96 27.87
CA ALA A 52 -3.70 -60.00 27.01
C ALA A 52 -2.29 -60.45 26.66
N VAL A 53 -2.00 -60.50 25.37
CA VAL A 53 -0.64 -60.57 24.83
C VAL A 53 0.00 -59.21 25.15
N SER A 54 1.09 -59.24 25.90
CA SER A 54 1.87 -58.04 26.24
C SER A 54 2.40 -57.37 24.96
N ALA A 55 1.93 -56.16 24.69
CA ALA A 55 2.54 -55.30 23.68
C ALA A 55 3.98 -54.94 24.11
N PRO A 56 4.92 -54.80 23.17
CA PRO A 56 6.27 -54.38 23.48
C PRO A 56 6.23 -52.99 24.19
N ALA A 57 6.98 -52.91 25.27
CA ALA A 57 7.09 -51.69 26.07
C ALA A 57 7.55 -50.53 25.17
N GLN A 58 6.74 -49.51 25.08
CA GLN A 58 7.19 -48.23 24.47
C GLN A 58 8.37 -47.68 25.30
N PRO A 59 9.44 -47.19 24.66
CA PRO A 59 10.54 -46.59 25.38
C PRO A 59 9.99 -45.38 26.17
N ALA A 60 10.48 -45.24 27.39
CA ALA A 60 10.09 -44.13 28.26
C ALA A 60 10.29 -42.81 27.53
N ALA A 61 9.24 -42.01 27.42
CA ALA A 61 9.31 -40.74 26.77
C ALA A 61 10.28 -39.83 27.55
N GLY A 62 11.38 -39.46 26.92
CA GLY A 62 12.35 -38.50 27.42
C GLY A 62 11.68 -37.14 27.76
N SER A 63 12.34 -36.32 28.54
CA SER A 63 11.82 -34.98 28.88
C SER A 63 11.48 -34.16 27.63
N ALA A 64 10.62 -33.16 27.73
CA ALA A 64 10.29 -32.27 26.60
C ALA A 64 11.55 -31.63 26.00
N VAL A 65 12.55 -31.35 26.82
CA VAL A 65 13.86 -30.81 26.41
C VAL A 65 14.66 -31.85 25.61
N GLU A 66 14.68 -33.12 26.03
CA GLU A 66 15.38 -34.19 25.29
C GLU A 66 14.73 -34.42 23.92
N ARG A 67 13.39 -34.41 23.85
CA ARG A 67 12.69 -34.56 22.54
C ARG A 67 12.94 -33.35 21.63
N ALA A 68 13.03 -32.14 22.18
CA ALA A 68 13.38 -30.94 21.40
C ALA A 68 14.82 -30.97 20.90
N ALA A 69 15.76 -31.44 21.77
CA ALA A 69 17.16 -31.61 21.37
C ALA A 69 17.32 -32.69 20.30
N ASP A 70 16.60 -33.80 20.44
CA ASP A 70 16.60 -34.88 19.43
C ASP A 70 16.02 -34.44 18.09
N ALA A 71 14.91 -33.68 18.12
CA ALA A 71 14.33 -33.07 16.92
C ALA A 71 15.31 -32.13 16.23
N LEU A 72 16.06 -31.30 16.99
CA LEU A 72 17.09 -30.41 16.45
C LEU A 72 18.29 -31.15 15.86
N ASN A 73 18.69 -32.30 16.45
CA ASN A 73 19.77 -33.15 15.91
C ASN A 73 19.38 -33.85 14.60
N HIS A 74 18.09 -34.02 14.35
CA HIS A 74 17.54 -34.59 13.13
C HIS A 74 17.02 -33.53 12.16
N LEU A 75 17.23 -32.25 12.45
CA LEU A 75 16.97 -31.18 11.49
C LEU A 75 17.92 -31.38 10.30
N ASP A 76 17.34 -31.74 9.17
CA ASP A 76 18.06 -31.77 7.91
C ASP A 76 18.44 -30.32 7.55
N VAL A 77 19.62 -29.90 7.96
CA VAL A 77 20.19 -28.61 7.57
C VAL A 77 20.77 -28.85 6.18
N ALA A 78 19.89 -28.94 5.19
CA ALA A 78 20.30 -28.90 3.80
C ALA A 78 21.21 -27.66 3.60
N PRO A 79 22.30 -27.79 2.84
CA PRO A 79 23.21 -26.66 2.59
C PRO A 79 22.47 -25.55 1.85
N GLY A 80 22.09 -24.54 2.61
CA GLY A 80 21.23 -23.45 2.18
C GLY A 80 19.74 -23.85 2.15
N LEU A 81 18.84 -22.95 2.47
CA LEU A 81 17.40 -23.12 2.32
C LEU A 81 16.99 -23.16 0.82
N GLU A 82 17.72 -23.93 0.02
CA GLU A 82 17.75 -23.85 -1.44
C GLU A 82 16.58 -24.56 -2.09
N GLU A 83 15.93 -25.48 -1.39
CA GLU A 83 14.75 -26.20 -1.85
C GLU A 83 13.55 -25.93 -0.93
N LEU A 84 13.04 -24.71 -0.96
CA LEU A 84 11.71 -24.45 -0.41
C LEU A 84 10.66 -25.18 -1.27
N GLU A 85 9.57 -25.64 -0.65
CA GLU A 85 8.44 -26.31 -1.33
C GLU A 85 7.92 -25.56 -2.56
N MET A 86 8.22 -24.26 -2.71
CA MET A 86 7.90 -23.44 -3.87
C MET A 86 8.92 -23.52 -5.01
N GLY A 87 9.91 -24.36 -4.91
CA GLY A 87 10.95 -24.52 -5.94
C GLY A 87 11.86 -23.29 -6.09
N ALA A 88 12.00 -22.49 -5.05
CA ALA A 88 12.96 -21.40 -5.00
C ALA A 88 14.34 -21.97 -4.68
N GLY A 89 15.34 -21.59 -5.48
CA GLY A 89 16.73 -22.03 -5.30
C GLY A 89 17.68 -20.83 -5.43
N ARG A 90 18.93 -21.04 -5.04
CA ARG A 90 19.97 -20.05 -5.30
C ARG A 90 20.32 -20.09 -6.79
N VAL A 91 20.06 -19.02 -7.51
CA VAL A 91 20.36 -18.90 -8.94
C VAL A 91 21.59 -18.01 -9.18
N GLN A 92 22.23 -18.15 -10.33
CA GLN A 92 23.26 -17.18 -10.75
C GLN A 92 22.61 -15.82 -10.99
N VAL A 93 23.39 -14.73 -10.82
CA VAL A 93 22.87 -13.36 -10.96
C VAL A 93 22.16 -13.16 -12.30
N ASP A 94 22.77 -13.62 -13.38
CA ASP A 94 22.24 -13.47 -14.74
C ASP A 94 20.93 -14.24 -14.97
N ASP A 95 20.69 -15.31 -14.21
CA ASP A 95 19.49 -16.14 -14.30
C ASP A 95 18.30 -15.55 -13.54
N LYS A 96 18.49 -14.51 -12.72
CA LYS A 96 17.38 -13.79 -12.09
C LYS A 96 16.50 -13.18 -13.17
N ALA A 97 15.16 -13.30 -13.05
CA ALA A 97 14.17 -12.74 -13.96
C ALA A 97 13.03 -12.09 -13.17
N MET A 98 12.28 -11.19 -13.80
CA MET A 98 11.09 -10.58 -13.18
C MET A 98 9.96 -11.60 -13.07
N ILE A 99 9.74 -12.39 -14.10
CA ILE A 99 8.74 -13.46 -14.15
C ILE A 99 9.45 -14.80 -14.13
N ASN A 100 8.87 -15.78 -13.43
CA ASN A 100 9.35 -17.16 -13.34
C ASN A 100 10.76 -17.31 -12.75
N CYS A 101 11.25 -16.31 -12.03
CA CYS A 101 12.48 -16.44 -11.27
C CYS A 101 12.22 -17.31 -10.02
N ARG A 102 13.01 -18.39 -9.88
CA ARG A 102 12.99 -19.28 -8.70
C ARG A 102 14.12 -18.92 -7.74
N ALA A 103 14.29 -17.64 -7.45
CA ALA A 103 15.29 -17.17 -6.51
C ALA A 103 14.75 -17.23 -5.07
N ASP A 104 15.60 -17.64 -4.15
CA ASP A 104 15.38 -17.50 -2.72
C ASP A 104 15.25 -16.01 -2.35
N LEU A 105 14.30 -15.67 -1.48
CA LEU A 105 14.11 -14.32 -0.95
C LEU A 105 15.36 -13.74 -0.25
N ASN A 106 16.21 -14.60 0.28
CA ASN A 106 17.46 -14.21 0.92
C ASN A 106 18.59 -13.93 -0.08
N GLN A 107 18.36 -14.18 -1.36
CA GLN A 107 19.34 -13.96 -2.42
C GLN A 107 19.30 -12.52 -2.94
N LEU A 108 19.47 -11.53 -2.06
CA LEU A 108 19.61 -10.14 -2.49
C LEU A 108 20.91 -9.92 -3.26
N VAL A 109 22.01 -10.39 -2.73
CA VAL A 109 23.34 -10.15 -3.30
C VAL A 109 23.85 -11.37 -4.06
N PRO A 110 24.60 -11.18 -5.16
CA PRO A 110 24.79 -9.90 -5.87
C PRO A 110 23.51 -9.41 -6.53
N PHE A 111 23.36 -8.11 -6.68
CA PHE A 111 22.21 -7.48 -7.32
C PHE A 111 22.25 -7.68 -8.84
N LYS A 112 21.12 -8.08 -9.42
CA LYS A 112 20.85 -7.93 -10.86
C LYS A 112 20.02 -6.66 -11.11
N TYR A 113 19.09 -6.39 -10.21
CA TYR A 113 18.18 -5.25 -10.28
C TYR A 113 18.55 -4.19 -9.22
N GLU A 114 19.76 -3.64 -9.35
CA GLU A 114 20.27 -2.61 -8.44
C GLU A 114 19.32 -1.39 -8.37
N TRP A 115 18.68 -1.04 -9.50
CA TRP A 115 17.68 0.02 -9.56
C TRP A 115 16.48 -0.24 -8.63
N ALA A 116 16.01 -1.50 -8.49
CA ALA A 116 14.91 -1.84 -7.59
C ALA A 116 15.33 -1.73 -6.12
N TRP A 117 16.54 -2.18 -5.82
CA TRP A 117 17.12 -2.02 -4.48
C TRP A 117 17.30 -0.55 -4.10
N GLN A 118 17.77 0.31 -5.03
CA GLN A 118 17.90 1.74 -4.78
C GLN A 118 16.53 2.37 -4.51
N LYS A 119 15.49 2.01 -5.26
CA LYS A 119 14.12 2.50 -5.00
C LYS A 119 13.60 2.05 -3.63
N TYR A 120 13.93 0.83 -3.19
CA TYR A 120 13.60 0.40 -1.83
C TYR A 120 14.27 1.30 -0.78
N LEU A 121 15.55 1.63 -0.95
CA LEU A 121 16.26 2.53 -0.04
C LEU A 121 15.66 3.95 -0.06
N ASP A 122 15.30 4.46 -1.23
CA ASP A 122 14.66 5.77 -1.39
C ASP A 122 13.29 5.80 -0.70
N GLY A 123 12.48 4.73 -0.83
CA GLY A 123 11.22 4.57 -0.12
C GLY A 123 11.41 4.52 1.40
N CYS A 124 12.42 3.78 1.88
CA CYS A 124 12.73 3.73 3.31
C CYS A 124 13.19 5.08 3.87
N ALA A 125 13.80 5.93 3.03
CA ALA A 125 14.22 7.27 3.43
C ALA A 125 13.03 8.25 3.54
N ASN A 126 11.93 8.01 2.84
CA ASN A 126 10.70 8.78 2.98
C ASN A 126 9.91 8.27 4.20
N HIS A 127 9.96 9.04 5.29
CA HIS A 127 9.36 8.63 6.57
C HIS A 127 8.47 9.74 7.12
N TRP A 128 7.18 9.43 7.30
CA TRP A 128 6.19 10.34 7.85
C TRP A 128 5.04 9.56 8.51
N MET A 129 4.29 10.25 9.38
CA MET A 129 3.12 9.67 10.06
C MET A 129 1.96 10.65 10.06
N PRO A 130 0.73 10.21 9.78
CA PRO A 130 -0.45 11.08 9.63
C PRO A 130 -0.72 11.97 10.84
N GLN A 131 -0.60 11.44 12.06
CA GLN A 131 -0.88 12.14 13.29
C GLN A 131 0.13 13.25 13.63
N GLU A 132 1.24 13.37 12.92
CA GLU A 132 2.22 14.44 13.06
C GLU A 132 1.78 15.72 12.33
N VAL A 133 0.80 15.60 11.43
CA VAL A 133 0.25 16.74 10.68
C VAL A 133 -0.82 17.46 11.51
N ASN A 134 -0.69 18.78 11.62
CA ASN A 134 -1.62 19.58 12.42
C ASN A 134 -2.90 19.90 11.64
N MET A 135 -4.04 19.38 12.11
CA MET A 135 -5.36 19.57 11.50
C MET A 135 -6.20 20.70 12.12
N THR A 136 -5.68 21.45 13.10
CA THR A 136 -6.48 22.42 13.86
C THR A 136 -7.09 23.52 12.99
N ALA A 137 -6.33 24.05 12.04
CA ALA A 137 -6.82 25.07 11.09
C ALA A 137 -7.89 24.50 10.17
N ASP A 138 -7.71 23.28 9.70
CA ASP A 138 -8.63 22.59 8.80
C ASP A 138 -9.95 22.27 9.50
N ILE A 139 -9.91 21.82 10.76
CA ILE A 139 -11.11 21.59 11.58
C ILE A 139 -11.92 22.88 11.75
N SER A 140 -11.25 23.99 12.01
CA SER A 140 -11.90 25.29 12.16
C SER A 140 -12.54 25.77 10.85
N LEU A 141 -11.81 25.58 9.73
CA LEU A 141 -12.28 25.97 8.40
C LEU A 141 -13.45 25.08 7.94
N TRP A 142 -13.38 23.78 8.20
CA TRP A 142 -14.42 22.81 7.86
C TRP A 142 -15.73 23.08 8.60
N LYS A 143 -15.65 23.47 9.87
CA LYS A 143 -16.82 23.81 10.72
C LYS A 143 -17.40 25.19 10.45
N SER A 144 -16.69 26.05 9.72
CA SER A 144 -17.15 27.39 9.38
C SER A 144 -18.19 27.37 8.26
N ASP A 145 -19.31 28.09 8.40
CA ASP A 145 -20.35 28.18 7.38
C ASP A 145 -19.87 28.88 6.09
N THR A 146 -18.83 29.72 6.18
CA THR A 146 -18.31 30.53 5.08
C THR A 146 -16.87 30.22 4.69
N GLY A 147 -16.23 29.27 5.37
CA GLY A 147 -14.82 28.95 5.15
C GLY A 147 -14.53 28.29 3.82
N LEU A 148 -15.40 27.38 3.41
CA LEU A 148 -15.31 26.60 2.16
C LEU A 148 -16.56 26.78 1.32
N THR A 149 -16.40 26.80 0.01
CA THR A 149 -17.53 26.69 -0.93
C THR A 149 -18.06 25.26 -0.94
N GLU A 150 -19.27 25.05 -1.48
CA GLU A 150 -19.84 23.71 -1.64
C GLU A 150 -18.95 22.81 -2.51
N ASP A 151 -18.37 23.32 -3.60
CA ASP A 151 -17.46 22.56 -4.46
C ASP A 151 -16.15 22.22 -3.73
N GLU A 152 -15.61 23.11 -2.90
CA GLU A 152 -14.43 22.82 -2.09
C GLU A 152 -14.70 21.71 -1.04
N ARG A 153 -15.89 21.71 -0.42
CA ARG A 153 -16.32 20.62 0.46
C ARG A 153 -16.52 19.31 -0.30
N LEU A 154 -17.12 19.38 -1.47
CA LEU A 154 -17.35 18.23 -2.34
C LEU A 154 -16.04 17.59 -2.77
N ILE A 155 -15.03 18.38 -3.13
CA ILE A 155 -13.66 17.90 -3.43
C ILE A 155 -13.11 17.08 -2.26
N ILE A 156 -13.13 17.60 -1.03
CA ILE A 156 -12.59 16.90 0.14
C ILE A 156 -13.34 15.57 0.37
N MET A 157 -14.68 15.62 0.39
CA MET A 157 -15.50 14.44 0.64
C MET A 157 -15.28 13.35 -0.43
N ARG A 158 -15.31 13.71 -1.71
CA ARG A 158 -15.16 12.78 -2.83
C ARG A 158 -13.74 12.20 -2.89
N SER A 159 -12.72 13.02 -2.64
CA SER A 159 -11.34 12.55 -2.62
C SER A 159 -11.12 11.57 -1.48
N LEU A 160 -11.51 11.88 -0.24
CA LEU A 160 -11.38 10.96 0.88
C LEU A 160 -12.17 9.66 0.66
N GLY A 161 -13.39 9.74 0.09
CA GLY A 161 -14.19 8.57 -0.22
C GLY A 161 -13.60 7.68 -1.32
N PHE A 162 -12.95 8.28 -2.33
CA PHE A 162 -12.28 7.50 -3.38
C PHE A 162 -10.97 6.89 -2.87
N PHE A 163 -10.06 7.71 -2.30
CA PHE A 163 -8.72 7.25 -1.89
C PHE A 163 -8.77 6.17 -0.80
N SER A 164 -9.64 6.31 0.21
CA SER A 164 -9.77 5.31 1.27
C SER A 164 -10.19 3.92 0.77
N THR A 165 -10.91 3.86 -0.35
CA THR A 165 -11.27 2.60 -1.02
C THR A 165 -10.18 2.12 -1.96
N ALA A 166 -9.57 3.04 -2.74
CA ALA A 166 -8.56 2.73 -3.72
C ALA A 166 -7.34 2.07 -3.08
N ASP A 167 -6.78 2.66 -2.03
CA ASP A 167 -5.57 2.15 -1.38
C ASP A 167 -5.80 0.81 -0.67
N SER A 168 -7.01 0.54 -0.17
CA SER A 168 -7.37 -0.81 0.29
C SER A 168 -7.32 -1.85 -0.84
N LEU A 169 -7.79 -1.50 -2.04
CA LEU A 169 -7.71 -2.39 -3.21
C LEU A 169 -6.27 -2.56 -3.67
N VAL A 170 -5.49 -1.48 -3.65
CA VAL A 170 -4.05 -1.45 -3.97
C VAL A 170 -3.27 -2.37 -3.04
N ALA A 171 -3.38 -2.21 -1.73
CA ALA A 171 -2.70 -3.03 -0.74
C ALA A 171 -3.05 -4.53 -0.91
N ASN A 172 -4.32 -4.87 -1.13
CA ASN A 172 -4.74 -6.23 -1.39
C ASN A 172 -4.11 -6.80 -2.68
N ASN A 173 -4.08 -6.04 -3.77
CA ASN A 173 -3.48 -6.48 -5.02
C ASN A 173 -1.96 -6.72 -4.87
N LEU A 174 -1.26 -5.85 -4.15
CA LEU A 174 0.17 -6.02 -3.87
C LEU A 174 0.46 -7.33 -3.13
N VAL A 175 -0.19 -7.53 -1.99
CA VAL A 175 0.13 -8.64 -1.07
C VAL A 175 -0.43 -9.97 -1.58
N LEU A 176 -1.69 -10.00 -2.04
CA LEU A 176 -2.37 -11.24 -2.39
C LEU A 176 -2.16 -11.68 -3.85
N ALA A 177 -1.77 -10.76 -4.73
CA ALA A 177 -1.60 -11.03 -6.15
C ALA A 177 -0.15 -10.82 -6.62
N LEU A 178 0.34 -9.61 -6.68
CA LEU A 178 1.63 -9.30 -7.33
C LEU A 178 2.82 -9.94 -6.63
N TYR A 179 2.90 -9.88 -5.31
CA TYR A 179 4.02 -10.41 -4.53
C TYR A 179 4.31 -11.88 -4.80
N ARG A 180 3.28 -12.67 -5.09
CA ARG A 180 3.42 -14.09 -5.41
C ARG A 180 4.11 -14.33 -6.75
N HIS A 181 3.89 -13.46 -7.73
CA HIS A 181 4.37 -13.64 -9.11
C HIS A 181 5.66 -12.90 -9.42
N ILE A 182 5.95 -11.82 -8.71
CA ILE A 182 7.23 -11.11 -8.79
C ILE A 182 8.17 -11.74 -7.77
N THR A 183 9.12 -12.53 -8.26
CA THR A 183 9.88 -13.47 -7.41
C THR A 183 11.34 -13.09 -7.22
N ASN A 184 11.85 -12.06 -7.88
CA ASN A 184 13.20 -11.59 -7.59
C ASN A 184 13.26 -10.82 -6.26
N PRO A 185 14.31 -11.06 -5.46
CA PRO A 185 14.40 -10.53 -4.10
C PRO A 185 14.39 -8.99 -4.04
N GLU A 186 15.04 -8.33 -4.98
CA GLU A 186 15.16 -6.87 -5.02
C GLU A 186 13.79 -6.20 -5.16
N CYS A 187 12.96 -6.66 -6.09
CA CYS A 187 11.60 -6.15 -6.27
C CYS A 187 10.68 -6.53 -5.12
N ARG A 188 10.82 -7.72 -4.54
CA ARG A 188 10.02 -8.14 -3.38
C ARG A 188 10.24 -7.24 -2.17
N GLN A 189 11.46 -6.77 -1.92
CA GLN A 189 11.72 -5.80 -0.85
C GLN A 189 10.96 -4.50 -1.09
N TYR A 190 10.94 -4.01 -2.33
CA TYR A 190 10.17 -2.82 -2.67
C TYR A 190 8.66 -3.02 -2.52
N LEU A 191 8.11 -4.13 -2.99
CA LEU A 191 6.67 -4.43 -2.87
C LEU A 191 6.21 -4.47 -1.41
N LEU A 192 7.04 -5.01 -0.50
CA LEU A 192 6.76 -4.97 0.94
C LEU A 192 6.78 -3.55 1.49
N ARG A 193 7.73 -2.72 1.04
CA ARG A 193 7.78 -1.32 1.42
C ARG A 193 6.57 -0.56 0.91
N GLN A 194 6.18 -0.75 -0.35
CA GLN A 194 4.99 -0.14 -0.93
C GLN A 194 3.73 -0.55 -0.15
N ALA A 195 3.56 -1.84 0.17
CA ALA A 195 2.41 -2.31 0.95
C ALA A 195 2.34 -1.67 2.35
N PHE A 196 3.49 -1.35 2.97
CA PHE A 196 3.54 -0.59 4.20
C PHE A 196 3.11 0.87 4.01
N GLU A 197 3.54 1.52 2.93
CA GLU A 197 3.16 2.90 2.60
C GLU A 197 1.65 3.01 2.37
N GLU A 198 1.02 2.04 1.68
CA GLU A 198 -0.43 1.99 1.51
C GLU A 198 -1.20 1.91 2.85
N ALA A 199 -0.64 1.23 3.84
CA ALA A 199 -1.23 1.21 5.18
C ALA A 199 -1.12 2.59 5.88
N ILE A 200 -0.05 3.35 5.64
CA ILE A 200 0.09 4.74 6.12
C ILE A 200 -0.91 5.66 5.41
N HIS A 201 -1.10 5.50 4.08
CA HIS A 201 -2.08 6.26 3.30
C HIS A 201 -3.51 6.03 3.82
N THR A 202 -3.90 4.78 4.02
CA THR A 202 -5.21 4.43 4.61
C THR A 202 -5.39 5.09 5.98
N HIS A 203 -4.37 5.08 6.83
CA HIS A 203 -4.39 5.77 8.12
C HIS A 203 -4.52 7.30 7.96
N ALA A 204 -3.87 7.89 6.95
CA ALA A 204 -3.97 9.32 6.67
C ALA A 204 -5.40 9.75 6.32
N TYR A 205 -6.08 8.99 5.47
CA TYR A 205 -7.48 9.28 5.14
C TYR A 205 -8.40 9.13 6.34
N GLN A 206 -8.23 8.07 7.13
CA GLN A 206 -8.98 7.89 8.37
C GLN A 206 -8.74 9.05 9.34
N TYR A 207 -7.49 9.47 9.51
CA TYR A 207 -7.13 10.59 10.37
C TYR A 207 -7.76 11.91 9.89
N CYS A 208 -7.80 12.17 8.57
CA CYS A 208 -8.51 13.31 8.00
C CYS A 208 -10.02 13.25 8.29
N ILE A 209 -10.68 12.12 8.01
CA ILE A 209 -12.11 11.91 8.21
C ILE A 209 -12.49 12.15 9.67
N GLN A 210 -11.79 11.52 10.61
CA GLN A 210 -12.02 11.66 12.04
C GLN A 210 -11.75 13.10 12.56
N SER A 211 -10.65 13.70 12.12
CA SER A 211 -10.30 15.08 12.51
C SER A 211 -11.36 16.09 12.08
N LEU A 212 -11.90 15.95 10.89
CA LEU A 212 -12.92 16.81 10.34
C LEU A 212 -14.32 16.52 10.93
N GLY A 213 -14.50 15.36 11.58
CA GLY A 213 -15.77 14.92 12.13
C GLY A 213 -16.78 14.53 11.06
N MET A 214 -16.32 13.94 9.97
CA MET A 214 -17.18 13.37 8.92
C MET A 214 -17.78 12.04 9.36
N ASP A 215 -18.93 11.69 8.78
CA ASP A 215 -19.50 10.35 8.94
C ASP A 215 -18.67 9.34 8.16
N GLU A 216 -18.00 8.44 8.89
CA GLU A 216 -17.13 7.41 8.29
C GLU A 216 -17.90 6.46 7.38
N GLY A 217 -19.15 6.12 7.76
CA GLY A 217 -20.01 5.24 6.97
C GLY A 217 -20.39 5.86 5.63
N GLU A 218 -20.72 7.16 5.62
CA GLU A 218 -21.00 7.91 4.39
C GLU A 218 -19.78 7.97 3.48
N VAL A 219 -18.62 8.35 4.03
CA VAL A 219 -17.38 8.48 3.24
C VAL A 219 -16.96 7.14 2.66
N PHE A 220 -16.89 6.08 3.46
CA PHE A 220 -16.46 4.77 3.00
C PHE A 220 -17.46 4.08 2.06
N ASN A 221 -18.73 4.49 2.04
CA ASN A 221 -19.73 3.94 1.12
C ASN A 221 -19.74 4.60 -0.27
N MET A 222 -18.99 5.69 -0.46
CA MET A 222 -19.00 6.44 -1.73
C MET A 222 -18.63 5.59 -2.95
N TYR A 223 -17.81 4.56 -2.79
CA TYR A 223 -17.46 3.65 -3.89
C TYR A 223 -18.66 2.84 -4.45
N ARG A 224 -19.77 2.77 -3.69
CA ARG A 224 -21.03 2.14 -4.11
C ARG A 224 -22.07 3.17 -4.55
N GLU A 225 -22.16 4.28 -3.83
CA GLU A 225 -23.23 5.25 -3.95
C GLU A 225 -22.96 6.35 -4.97
N VAL A 226 -21.66 6.65 -5.19
CA VAL A 226 -21.26 7.69 -6.12
C VAL A 226 -20.86 7.09 -7.47
N PRO A 227 -21.65 7.32 -8.56
CA PRO A 227 -21.44 6.65 -9.84
C PRO A 227 -20.03 6.82 -10.40
N SER A 228 -19.43 8.01 -10.33
CA SER A 228 -18.08 8.25 -10.84
C SER A 228 -17.01 7.45 -10.07
N VAL A 229 -17.14 7.35 -8.74
CA VAL A 229 -16.27 6.53 -7.88
C VAL A 229 -16.50 5.04 -8.13
N ALA A 230 -17.75 4.61 -8.18
CA ALA A 230 -18.13 3.21 -8.42
C ALA A 230 -17.58 2.68 -9.75
N ARG A 231 -17.62 3.49 -10.81
CA ARG A 231 -17.09 3.12 -12.14
C ARG A 231 -15.57 2.96 -12.14
N LYS A 232 -14.84 3.83 -11.47
CA LYS A 232 -13.38 3.72 -11.29
C LYS A 232 -13.04 2.43 -10.54
N ALA A 233 -13.71 2.16 -9.42
CA ALA A 233 -13.52 0.94 -8.62
C ALA A 233 -13.82 -0.33 -9.44
N ALA A 234 -14.93 -0.36 -10.18
CA ALA A 234 -15.33 -1.49 -11.02
C ALA A 234 -14.29 -1.74 -12.15
N TRP A 235 -13.77 -0.67 -12.75
CA TRP A 235 -12.71 -0.79 -13.76
C TRP A 235 -11.43 -1.38 -13.16
N GLY A 236 -10.99 -0.91 -11.98
CA GLY A 236 -9.82 -1.46 -11.29
C GLY A 236 -9.99 -2.95 -10.98
N LEU A 237 -11.12 -3.34 -10.40
CA LEU A 237 -11.42 -4.74 -10.08
C LEU A 237 -11.39 -5.65 -11.31
N LYS A 238 -11.89 -5.20 -12.47
CA LYS A 238 -11.85 -5.97 -13.73
C LYS A 238 -10.45 -6.47 -14.07
N TYR A 239 -9.41 -5.68 -13.80
CA TYR A 239 -8.03 -6.01 -14.16
C TYR A 239 -7.24 -6.66 -13.03
N THR A 240 -7.64 -6.44 -11.76
CA THR A 240 -6.88 -6.94 -10.60
C THR A 240 -7.35 -8.31 -10.11
N GLN A 241 -8.59 -8.70 -10.35
CA GLN A 241 -9.18 -9.95 -9.84
C GLN A 241 -8.48 -11.22 -10.36
N SER A 242 -8.01 -11.23 -11.60
CA SER A 242 -7.45 -12.43 -12.24
C SER A 242 -6.23 -12.99 -11.52
N LEU A 243 -5.38 -12.14 -10.97
CA LEU A 243 -4.19 -12.57 -10.23
C LEU A 243 -4.50 -13.02 -8.80
N GLY A 244 -5.65 -12.68 -8.27
CA GLY A 244 -6.12 -13.13 -6.96
C GLY A 244 -6.60 -14.58 -6.95
N ASP A 245 -6.80 -15.21 -8.12
CA ASP A 245 -7.15 -16.63 -8.21
C ASP A 245 -5.98 -17.49 -7.70
N PRO A 246 -6.19 -18.34 -6.68
CA PRO A 246 -5.14 -19.22 -6.18
C PRO A 246 -4.56 -20.19 -7.22
N THR A 247 -5.30 -20.47 -8.28
CA THR A 247 -4.90 -21.37 -9.37
C THR A 247 -4.12 -20.67 -10.49
N PHE A 248 -4.11 -19.33 -10.48
CA PHE A 248 -3.35 -18.57 -11.48
C PHE A 248 -1.84 -18.72 -11.25
N ASN A 249 -1.13 -19.11 -12.31
CA ASN A 249 0.33 -19.24 -12.32
C ASN A 249 0.89 -18.63 -13.60
N THR A 250 2.02 -17.96 -13.49
CA THR A 250 2.84 -17.50 -14.61
C THR A 250 3.59 -18.67 -15.24
N GLY A 251 4.11 -18.48 -16.46
CA GLY A 251 4.93 -19.46 -17.16
C GLY A 251 4.41 -19.85 -18.55
N THR A 252 3.26 -19.31 -18.95
CA THR A 252 2.81 -19.34 -20.33
C THR A 252 2.70 -17.91 -20.88
N PRO A 253 2.86 -17.69 -22.19
CA PRO A 253 2.75 -16.35 -22.77
C PRO A 253 1.44 -15.63 -22.40
N GLU A 254 0.32 -16.35 -22.33
CA GLU A 254 -0.99 -15.80 -22.00
C GLU A 254 -1.08 -15.40 -20.53
N ALA A 255 -0.55 -16.23 -19.62
CA ALA A 255 -0.52 -15.94 -18.19
C ALA A 255 0.45 -14.78 -17.88
N ASP A 256 1.63 -14.79 -18.48
CA ASP A 256 2.64 -13.75 -18.33
C ASP A 256 2.14 -12.40 -18.88
N GLN A 257 1.39 -12.42 -20.01
CA GLN A 257 0.74 -11.23 -20.53
C GLN A 257 -0.41 -10.76 -19.63
N THR A 258 -1.10 -11.67 -18.96
CA THR A 258 -2.13 -11.33 -17.95
C THR A 258 -1.50 -10.65 -16.73
N LEU A 259 -0.35 -11.11 -16.25
CA LEU A 259 0.40 -10.42 -15.21
C LEU A 259 0.83 -9.02 -15.68
N LEU A 260 1.38 -8.91 -16.88
CA LEU A 260 1.81 -7.61 -17.43
C LEU A 260 0.63 -6.64 -17.59
N ARG A 261 -0.53 -7.12 -18.01
CA ARG A 261 -1.78 -6.35 -18.08
C ARG A 261 -2.21 -5.83 -16.69
N ASN A 262 -2.15 -6.68 -15.68
CA ASN A 262 -2.46 -6.29 -14.30
C ASN A 262 -1.49 -5.21 -13.80
N LEU A 263 -0.17 -5.38 -14.01
CA LEU A 263 0.84 -4.39 -13.62
C LEU A 263 0.58 -3.03 -14.27
N ILE A 264 0.24 -3.01 -15.56
CA ILE A 264 -0.07 -1.77 -16.29
C ILE A 264 -1.36 -1.13 -15.76
N ALA A 265 -2.42 -1.91 -15.55
CA ALA A 265 -3.66 -1.40 -14.97
C ALA A 265 -3.43 -0.82 -13.57
N PHE A 266 -2.64 -1.49 -12.77
CA PHE A 266 -2.33 -1.11 -11.41
C PHE A 266 -1.46 0.16 -11.37
N TYR A 267 -0.23 0.10 -11.86
CA TYR A 267 0.70 1.22 -11.75
C TYR A 267 0.38 2.40 -12.68
N CYS A 268 0.01 2.12 -13.93
CA CYS A 268 -0.17 3.20 -14.90
C CYS A 268 -1.56 3.83 -14.88
N VAL A 269 -2.60 3.10 -14.45
CA VAL A 269 -3.96 3.63 -14.42
C VAL A 269 -4.44 3.91 -13.02
N LEU A 270 -4.43 2.94 -12.09
CA LEU A 270 -4.88 3.18 -10.71
C LEU A 270 -4.02 4.24 -10.03
N GLU A 271 -2.73 4.01 -9.86
CA GLU A 271 -1.82 4.96 -9.24
C GLU A 271 -1.41 6.10 -10.19
N GLY A 272 -1.28 5.80 -11.50
CA GLY A 272 -0.76 6.72 -12.50
C GLY A 272 -1.75 7.72 -13.11
N ILE A 273 -3.06 7.49 -12.99
CA ILE A 273 -4.12 8.36 -13.53
C ILE A 273 -5.19 8.65 -12.47
N PHE A 274 -5.78 7.62 -11.84
CA PHE A 274 -6.96 7.79 -10.98
C PHE A 274 -6.73 8.61 -9.71
N PHE A 275 -5.49 8.82 -9.31
CA PHE A 275 -5.14 9.65 -8.16
C PHE A 275 -4.92 11.12 -8.52
N TYR A 276 -4.64 11.42 -9.79
CA TYR A 276 -4.14 12.73 -10.19
C TYR A 276 -5.17 13.85 -10.13
N CYS A 277 -6.45 13.57 -10.34
CA CYS A 277 -7.51 14.55 -10.15
C CYS A 277 -7.58 14.99 -8.67
N GLY A 278 -7.70 14.03 -7.76
CA GLY A 278 -7.79 14.31 -6.32
C GLY A 278 -6.55 15.02 -5.77
N PHE A 279 -5.35 14.56 -6.13
CA PHE A 279 -4.11 15.24 -5.75
C PHE A 279 -4.10 16.71 -6.20
N THR A 280 -4.39 16.95 -7.48
CA THR A 280 -4.37 18.31 -8.03
C THR A 280 -5.40 19.20 -7.35
N GLN A 281 -6.60 18.68 -7.08
CA GLN A 281 -7.67 19.42 -6.42
C GLN A 281 -7.30 19.82 -4.99
N ILE A 282 -6.86 18.86 -4.18
CA ILE A 282 -6.52 19.09 -2.76
C ILE A 282 -5.29 19.98 -2.63
N LEU A 283 -4.24 19.70 -3.40
CA LEU A 283 -3.02 20.51 -3.36
C LEU A 283 -3.25 21.95 -3.87
N SER A 284 -4.16 22.13 -4.83
CA SER A 284 -4.61 23.47 -5.25
C SER A 284 -5.29 24.25 -4.10
N MET A 285 -6.04 23.57 -3.24
CA MET A 285 -6.62 24.20 -2.05
C MET A 285 -5.53 24.60 -1.04
N GLY A 286 -4.56 23.70 -0.78
CA GLY A 286 -3.41 23.99 0.09
C GLY A 286 -2.61 25.21 -0.38
N ARG A 287 -2.39 25.36 -1.69
CA ARG A 287 -1.73 26.55 -2.28
C ARG A 287 -2.49 27.86 -2.03
N ARG A 288 -3.78 27.81 -1.74
CA ARG A 288 -4.63 28.95 -1.38
C ARG A 288 -4.83 29.11 0.13
N ASN A 289 -4.00 28.42 0.94
CA ASN A 289 -4.11 28.36 2.41
C ASN A 289 -5.48 27.84 2.89
N LYS A 290 -6.07 26.89 2.16
CA LYS A 290 -7.29 26.18 2.57
C LYS A 290 -6.99 24.69 2.74
N MET A 291 -7.50 24.09 3.81
CA MET A 291 -7.30 22.68 4.12
C MET A 291 -5.81 22.28 4.06
N THR A 292 -4.99 23.06 4.76
CA THR A 292 -3.51 22.95 4.68
C THR A 292 -2.97 21.67 5.30
N GLY A 293 -3.61 21.16 6.34
CA GLY A 293 -3.25 19.89 6.96
C GLY A 293 -3.60 18.71 6.06
N VAL A 294 -4.81 18.71 5.46
CA VAL A 294 -5.17 17.71 4.43
C VAL A 294 -4.21 17.78 3.26
N ALA A 295 -3.91 18.98 2.76
CA ALA A 295 -2.98 19.16 1.65
C ALA A 295 -1.54 18.69 1.99
N GLU A 296 -1.07 18.89 3.21
CA GLU A 296 0.23 18.39 3.66
C GLU A 296 0.27 16.87 3.64
N GLN A 297 -0.75 16.18 4.14
CA GLN A 297 -0.84 14.73 4.07
C GLN A 297 -0.84 14.23 2.62
N PHE A 298 -1.67 14.83 1.77
CA PHE A 298 -1.73 14.48 0.34
C PHE A 298 -0.42 14.80 -0.41
N GLN A 299 0.40 15.71 0.07
CA GLN A 299 1.73 15.94 -0.49
C GLN A 299 2.70 14.81 -0.15
N TYR A 300 2.64 14.26 1.07
CA TYR A 300 3.43 13.07 1.43
C TYR A 300 2.98 11.85 0.64
N ILE A 301 1.67 11.62 0.55
CA ILE A 301 1.08 10.54 -0.25
C ILE A 301 1.51 10.67 -1.73
N LEU A 302 1.38 11.84 -2.36
CA LEU A 302 1.80 12.05 -3.76
C LEU A 302 3.28 11.69 -3.99
N ARG A 303 4.14 11.92 -3.00
CA ARG A 303 5.56 11.54 -3.09
C ARG A 303 5.72 10.03 -3.12
N ASP A 304 5.05 9.33 -2.21
CA ASP A 304 5.07 7.86 -2.17
C ASP A 304 4.52 7.29 -3.47
N GLU A 305 3.35 7.77 -3.93
CA GLU A 305 2.73 7.35 -5.19
C GLU A 305 3.61 7.61 -6.42
N SER A 306 4.39 8.69 -6.40
CA SER A 306 5.35 8.96 -7.48
C SER A 306 6.47 7.92 -7.51
N MET A 307 6.92 7.44 -6.35
CA MET A 307 7.91 6.36 -6.26
C MET A 307 7.31 5.01 -6.68
N HIS A 308 6.08 4.71 -6.26
CA HIS A 308 5.34 3.50 -6.64
C HIS A 308 5.19 3.41 -8.16
N LEU A 309 4.68 4.47 -8.77
CA LEU A 309 4.51 4.55 -10.22
C LEU A 309 5.83 4.36 -10.98
N ASN A 310 6.90 5.04 -10.55
CA ASN A 310 8.21 4.91 -11.20
C ASN A 310 8.79 3.50 -11.05
N PHE A 311 8.61 2.85 -9.89
CA PHE A 311 8.99 1.46 -9.70
C PHE A 311 8.21 0.53 -10.63
N GLY A 312 6.89 0.70 -10.69
CA GLY A 312 6.02 -0.10 -11.54
C GLY A 312 6.36 0.02 -13.02
N ILE A 313 6.62 1.24 -13.51
CA ILE A 313 7.02 1.49 -14.90
C ILE A 313 8.37 0.83 -15.22
N ASP A 314 9.35 0.93 -14.33
CA ASP A 314 10.66 0.30 -14.53
C ASP A 314 10.53 -1.23 -14.55
N MET A 315 9.71 -1.80 -13.66
CA MET A 315 9.43 -3.24 -13.62
C MET A 315 8.70 -3.71 -14.90
N ILE A 316 7.68 -2.98 -15.37
CA ILE A 316 6.97 -3.27 -16.62
C ILE A 316 7.95 -3.23 -17.81
N ASN A 317 8.79 -2.21 -17.90
CA ASN A 317 9.75 -2.08 -18.97
C ASN A 317 10.83 -3.18 -18.91
N GLN A 318 11.26 -3.58 -17.71
CA GLN A 318 12.19 -4.70 -17.55
C GLN A 318 11.56 -6.02 -18.01
N ILE A 319 10.29 -6.29 -17.66
CA ILE A 319 9.55 -7.47 -18.15
C ILE A 319 9.49 -7.48 -19.67
N LYS A 320 9.23 -6.33 -20.30
CA LYS A 320 9.18 -6.20 -21.78
C LYS A 320 10.54 -6.50 -22.42
N ILE A 321 11.64 -6.08 -21.78
CA ILE A 321 13.00 -6.36 -22.25
C ILE A 321 13.31 -7.85 -22.16
N GLU A 322 12.96 -8.49 -21.05
CA GLU A 322 13.18 -9.91 -20.81
C GLU A 322 12.26 -10.81 -21.66
N ASN A 323 11.04 -10.33 -21.94
CA ASN A 323 9.99 -11.09 -22.62
C ASN A 323 9.39 -10.29 -23.80
N PRO A 324 10.18 -9.98 -24.84
CA PRO A 324 9.71 -9.12 -25.93
C PRO A 324 8.53 -9.71 -26.72
N HIS A 325 8.34 -11.02 -26.67
CA HIS A 325 7.22 -11.72 -27.31
C HIS A 325 5.86 -11.39 -26.68
N LEU A 326 5.82 -10.88 -25.42
CA LEU A 326 4.60 -10.47 -24.76
C LEU A 326 4.10 -9.10 -25.25
N TRP A 327 5.00 -8.26 -25.78
CA TRP A 327 4.69 -6.88 -26.21
C TRP A 327 4.27 -6.81 -27.68
N THR A 328 3.25 -7.62 -28.04
CA THR A 328 2.71 -7.68 -29.43
C THR A 328 1.99 -6.38 -29.81
N LYS A 329 1.75 -6.16 -31.10
CA LYS A 329 1.00 -4.99 -31.59
C LYS A 329 -0.45 -4.96 -31.05
N GLU A 330 -1.07 -6.11 -30.96
CA GLU A 330 -2.42 -6.28 -30.43
C GLU A 330 -2.46 -5.90 -28.94
N PHE A 331 -1.48 -6.35 -28.15
CA PHE A 331 -1.38 -6.01 -26.76
C PHE A 331 -1.05 -4.51 -26.54
N GLN A 332 -0.22 -3.91 -27.39
CA GLN A 332 0.03 -2.47 -27.39
C GLN A 332 -1.26 -1.66 -27.63
N GLN A 333 -2.13 -2.11 -28.54
CA GLN A 333 -3.43 -1.49 -28.78
C GLN A 333 -4.36 -1.64 -27.56
N GLU A 334 -4.39 -2.82 -26.95
CA GLU A 334 -5.14 -3.07 -25.72
C GLU A 334 -4.68 -2.15 -24.59
N VAL A 335 -3.38 -2.05 -24.35
CA VAL A 335 -2.79 -1.17 -23.33
C VAL A 335 -3.13 0.31 -23.63
N THR A 336 -3.03 0.73 -24.86
CA THR A 336 -3.44 2.08 -25.25
C THR A 336 -4.90 2.33 -24.87
N GLN A 337 -5.79 1.39 -25.19
CA GLN A 337 -7.21 1.49 -24.84
C GLN A 337 -7.43 1.56 -23.33
N MET A 338 -6.70 0.75 -22.55
CA MET A 338 -6.75 0.78 -21.07
C MET A 338 -6.41 2.17 -20.50
N ILE A 339 -5.33 2.78 -21.00
CA ILE A 339 -4.90 4.13 -20.57
C ILE A 339 -5.98 5.18 -20.93
N LEU A 340 -6.57 5.09 -22.14
CA LEU A 340 -7.62 6.00 -22.56
C LEU A 340 -8.91 5.83 -21.74
N GLU A 341 -9.31 4.60 -21.46
CA GLU A 341 -10.46 4.31 -20.57
C GLU A 341 -10.25 4.92 -19.19
N GLY A 342 -9.05 4.73 -18.62
CA GLY A 342 -8.69 5.33 -17.33
C GLY A 342 -8.80 6.86 -17.36
N ALA A 343 -8.25 7.49 -18.39
CA ALA A 343 -8.33 8.94 -18.55
C ALA A 343 -9.79 9.45 -18.65
N LEU A 344 -10.65 8.75 -19.39
CA LEU A 344 -12.06 9.13 -19.53
C LEU A 344 -12.83 9.00 -18.21
N LEU A 345 -12.58 7.95 -17.45
CA LEU A 345 -13.19 7.76 -16.12
C LEU A 345 -12.74 8.85 -15.13
N GLU A 346 -11.47 9.22 -15.18
CA GLU A 346 -10.94 10.27 -14.32
C GLU A 346 -11.48 11.67 -14.71
N ILE A 347 -11.67 11.92 -15.99
CA ILE A 347 -12.32 13.16 -16.49
C ILE A 347 -13.78 13.22 -16.02
N GLU A 348 -14.50 12.11 -16.04
CA GLU A 348 -15.87 12.03 -15.50
C GLU A 348 -15.88 12.33 -14.00
N TYR A 349 -14.98 11.74 -13.24
CA TYR A 349 -14.81 12.00 -11.82
C TYR A 349 -14.48 13.47 -11.54
N ALA A 350 -13.61 14.10 -12.35
CA ALA A 350 -13.28 15.52 -12.23
C ALA A 350 -14.49 16.43 -12.43
N ARG A 351 -15.40 16.08 -13.34
CA ARG A 351 -16.65 16.83 -13.57
C ARG A 351 -17.65 16.67 -12.42
N ASP A 352 -17.68 15.47 -11.80
CA ASP A 352 -18.52 15.21 -10.63
C ASP A 352 -18.04 15.94 -9.37
N THR A 353 -16.73 16.02 -9.18
CA THR A 353 -16.13 16.65 -7.99
C THR A 353 -16.08 18.19 -8.04
N MET A 354 -16.19 18.79 -9.23
CA MET A 354 -16.12 20.24 -9.42
C MET A 354 -17.16 20.74 -10.43
N PRO A 355 -18.45 20.58 -10.21
CA PRO A 355 -19.46 20.95 -11.21
C PRO A 355 -19.48 22.45 -11.55
N ARG A 356 -19.12 23.32 -10.61
CA ARG A 356 -19.04 24.79 -10.80
C ARG A 356 -17.59 25.29 -10.88
N GLY A 357 -16.63 24.45 -10.50
CA GLY A 357 -15.22 24.79 -10.40
C GLY A 357 -14.87 25.52 -9.10
N VAL A 358 -13.58 25.62 -8.86
CA VAL A 358 -12.98 26.36 -7.74
C VAL A 358 -12.00 27.41 -8.27
N LEU A 359 -11.60 28.35 -7.43
CA LEU A 359 -10.69 29.41 -7.85
C LEU A 359 -9.38 28.83 -8.44
N GLY A 360 -9.11 29.15 -9.70
CA GLY A 360 -7.92 28.69 -10.43
C GLY A 360 -8.01 27.30 -11.03
N MET A 361 -9.17 26.62 -10.93
CA MET A 361 -9.36 25.28 -11.47
C MET A 361 -10.81 25.02 -11.85
N ASN A 362 -11.02 24.41 -13.02
CA ASN A 362 -12.32 23.95 -13.47
C ASN A 362 -12.20 22.61 -14.21
N ALA A 363 -13.34 22.00 -14.52
CA ALA A 363 -13.38 20.69 -15.17
C ALA A 363 -12.67 20.65 -16.53
N ALA A 364 -12.70 21.73 -17.32
CA ALA A 364 -12.04 21.77 -18.61
C ALA A 364 -10.50 21.79 -18.49
N MET A 365 -9.98 22.56 -17.53
CA MET A 365 -8.53 22.55 -17.22
C MET A 365 -8.10 21.15 -16.70
N MET A 366 -8.93 20.53 -15.86
CA MET A 366 -8.64 19.19 -15.36
C MET A 366 -8.68 18.17 -16.49
N GLU A 367 -9.63 18.26 -17.41
CA GLU A 367 -9.67 17.39 -18.60
C GLU A 367 -8.39 17.50 -19.43
N GLU A 368 -7.90 18.72 -19.68
CA GLU A 368 -6.63 18.93 -20.39
C GLU A 368 -5.45 18.33 -19.65
N TYR A 369 -5.40 18.53 -18.33
CA TYR A 369 -4.36 17.93 -17.47
C TYR A 369 -4.37 16.39 -17.50
N LEU A 370 -5.53 15.77 -17.40
CA LEU A 370 -5.66 14.32 -17.40
C LEU A 370 -5.31 13.70 -18.77
N LYS A 371 -5.61 14.38 -19.85
CA LYS A 371 -5.13 14.02 -21.20
C LYS A 371 -3.59 14.11 -21.30
N PHE A 372 -3.00 15.15 -20.72
CA PHE A 372 -1.54 15.27 -20.62
C PHE A 372 -0.93 14.13 -19.78
N ILE A 373 -1.53 13.78 -18.64
CA ILE A 373 -1.08 12.66 -17.81
C ILE A 373 -1.19 11.33 -18.56
N ALA A 374 -2.29 11.07 -19.27
CA ALA A 374 -2.46 9.87 -20.09
C ALA A 374 -1.36 9.74 -21.16
N ASN A 375 -1.04 10.82 -21.88
CA ASN A 375 0.08 10.84 -22.82
C ASN A 375 1.41 10.50 -22.13
N ARG A 376 1.68 11.07 -20.95
CA ARG A 376 2.90 10.71 -20.18
C ARG A 376 2.98 9.21 -19.91
N ARG A 377 1.88 8.56 -19.51
CA ARG A 377 1.84 7.10 -19.25
C ARG A 377 2.10 6.30 -20.52
N LEU A 378 1.51 6.71 -21.64
CA LEU A 378 1.76 6.08 -22.93
C LEU A 378 3.24 6.16 -23.32
N ILE A 379 3.84 7.35 -23.25
CA ILE A 379 5.27 7.57 -23.57
C ILE A 379 6.17 6.72 -22.66
N GLN A 380 5.89 6.68 -21.35
CA GLN A 380 6.66 5.88 -20.39
C GLN A 380 6.63 4.38 -20.69
N LEU A 381 5.56 3.91 -21.34
CA LEU A 381 5.43 2.54 -21.82
C LEU A 381 5.98 2.33 -23.24
N GLY A 382 6.51 3.38 -23.89
CA GLY A 382 7.01 3.33 -25.27
C GLY A 382 5.89 3.31 -26.32
N LEU A 383 4.70 3.85 -25.98
CA LEU A 383 3.55 3.97 -26.88
C LEU A 383 3.40 5.42 -27.36
N PRO A 384 2.82 5.64 -28.55
CA PRO A 384 2.61 7.00 -29.08
C PRO A 384 1.53 7.76 -28.30
N GLU A 385 1.70 9.08 -28.21
CA GLU A 385 0.67 9.98 -27.69
C GLU A 385 -0.64 9.85 -28.47
N GLN A 386 -1.76 9.96 -27.76
CA GLN A 386 -3.10 9.90 -28.34
C GLN A 386 -3.82 11.26 -28.34
N TYR A 387 -3.48 12.13 -27.41
CA TYR A 387 -4.05 13.47 -27.31
C TYR A 387 -3.05 14.50 -27.86
N VAL A 388 -3.21 14.86 -29.13
CA VAL A 388 -2.29 15.78 -29.81
C VAL A 388 -2.51 17.22 -29.34
N GLY A 389 -1.42 17.92 -29.03
CA GLY A 389 -1.41 19.34 -28.73
C GLY A 389 -1.91 19.73 -27.33
N VAL A 390 -2.12 18.76 -26.44
CA VAL A 390 -2.45 19.05 -25.03
C VAL A 390 -1.23 19.60 -24.28
N THR A 391 -1.48 20.50 -23.37
CA THR A 391 -0.46 21.13 -22.52
C THR A 391 -0.74 20.83 -21.06
N ASN A 392 0.23 21.09 -20.18
CA ASN A 392 0.04 20.96 -18.74
C ASN A 392 -0.45 22.30 -18.14
N PRO A 393 -1.75 22.45 -17.80
CA PRO A 393 -2.27 23.67 -17.20
C PRO A 393 -1.85 23.85 -15.73
N PHE A 394 -1.30 22.79 -15.11
CA PHE A 394 -0.88 22.77 -13.70
C PHE A 394 0.61 22.45 -13.59
N SER A 395 1.47 23.31 -14.20
CA SER A 395 2.94 23.12 -14.18
C SER A 395 3.50 22.95 -12.77
N TRP A 396 2.88 23.60 -11.77
CA TRP A 396 3.25 23.48 -10.37
C TRP A 396 3.10 22.05 -9.79
N MET A 397 2.25 21.20 -10.38
CA MET A 397 2.17 19.79 -9.99
C MET A 397 3.46 19.04 -10.32
N SER A 398 4.07 19.31 -11.48
CA SER A 398 5.37 18.71 -11.82
C SER A 398 6.46 19.15 -10.83
N GLU A 399 6.46 20.43 -10.45
CA GLU A 399 7.40 20.92 -9.43
C GLU A 399 7.20 20.21 -8.09
N MET A 400 5.96 19.94 -7.68
CA MET A 400 5.69 19.24 -6.41
C MET A 400 6.12 17.77 -6.43
N MET A 401 6.04 17.11 -7.58
CA MET A 401 6.50 15.72 -7.74
C MET A 401 8.03 15.62 -7.79
N ASP A 402 8.69 16.62 -8.39
CA ASP A 402 10.13 16.59 -8.68
C ASP A 402 10.99 17.25 -7.57
N LEU A 403 10.38 18.11 -6.72
CA LEU A 403 11.10 18.79 -5.66
C LEU A 403 11.39 17.87 -4.47
N ARG A 404 12.68 17.56 -4.26
CA ARG A 404 13.16 17.14 -2.94
C ARG A 404 13.00 18.34 -1.99
N LYS A 405 12.04 18.27 -1.07
CA LYS A 405 11.91 19.29 -0.02
C LYS A 405 13.02 19.07 1.01
N GLU A 406 14.07 19.88 0.95
CA GLU A 406 14.95 20.08 2.09
C GLU A 406 14.18 20.94 3.11
N LYS A 407 13.71 20.31 4.19
CA LYS A 407 13.12 21.03 5.33
C LYS A 407 14.20 21.17 6.40
N ASN A 408 14.27 22.38 6.98
CA ASN A 408 15.14 22.62 8.12
C ASN A 408 14.62 21.80 9.33
N PHE A 409 15.49 21.01 9.95
CA PHE A 409 15.16 20.21 11.13
C PHE A 409 14.48 21.00 12.25
N PHE A 410 14.82 22.27 12.41
CA PHE A 410 14.25 23.15 13.44
C PHE A 410 12.88 23.76 13.08
N GLU A 411 12.49 23.70 11.83
CA GLU A 411 11.21 24.24 11.35
C GLU A 411 10.15 23.15 11.22
N THR A 412 10.58 21.98 10.79
CA THR A 412 9.73 20.79 10.64
C THR A 412 10.61 19.55 10.70
N ARG A 413 10.03 18.42 11.12
CA ARG A 413 10.74 17.13 11.08
C ARG A 413 11.31 16.87 9.69
N VAL A 414 12.57 16.46 9.61
CA VAL A 414 13.21 16.06 8.35
C VAL A 414 12.59 14.73 7.93
N THR A 415 11.86 14.74 6.83
CA THR A 415 11.25 13.54 6.25
C THR A 415 12.12 12.91 5.15
N ASP A 416 13.16 13.62 4.70
CA ASP A 416 14.09 13.14 3.68
C ASP A 416 15.45 12.83 4.32
N TYR A 417 15.75 11.56 4.52
CA TYR A 417 17.10 11.11 4.83
C TYR A 417 17.81 10.81 3.51
N GLN A 418 18.91 11.51 3.25
CA GLN A 418 19.78 11.16 2.14
C GLN A 418 20.54 9.88 2.50
N THR A 419 20.21 8.78 1.87
CA THR A 419 21.01 7.55 1.91
C THR A 419 22.20 7.60 0.92
N GLY A 420 22.45 8.80 0.37
CA GLY A 420 23.48 9.01 -0.65
C GLY A 420 24.86 8.56 -0.23
N GLY A 421 25.38 7.55 -0.89
CA GLY A 421 26.79 7.21 -0.91
C GLY A 421 27.33 6.35 0.25
N ALA A 422 26.49 5.80 1.11
CA ALA A 422 27.00 5.08 2.29
C ALA A 422 27.42 3.62 2.03
N LEU A 423 27.12 3.06 0.89
CA LEU A 423 27.46 1.67 0.57
C LEU A 423 28.16 1.58 -0.80
N ASN A 424 29.46 1.86 -0.82
CA ASN A 424 30.35 1.31 -1.83
C ASN A 424 30.80 -0.08 -1.36
N TRP A 425 30.20 -1.11 -1.92
CA TRP A 425 30.59 -2.50 -1.73
C TRP A 425 31.73 -2.88 -2.68
#